data_d7d3aab6925265a471fbb5b1ed95e789
#
_entry.id   d7d3aab6925265a471fbb5b1ed95e789
#
_cell.length_a   1.000
_cell.length_b   1.000
_cell.length_c   1.000
_cell.angle_alpha   90.00
_cell.angle_beta   90.00
_cell.angle_gamma   90.00
#
_symmetry.space_group_name_H-M   'P 1'
#
loop_
_entity.id
_entity.type
_entity.pdbx_description
1 polymer ?
#
loop_
_entity_poly.entity_id
_entity_poly.type
_entity_poly.pdbx_seq_one_letter_code
_entity_poly.pdbx_strand_id
1 'polypeptide(L)'
;MDITGRKLFVKALEEEGVDTIFAYPGGTVTDLFDELYKTNSINLVLPRHEQGLIHEAEGYAKSTGKVGVCLVTSGPGATNTVTGLADAHYDNVPLVCFTGQVPLPLIGNDAFQEVDIVGITRNITKYSVTVRDRKDLGKIIKMAFHIARTGKPGPVLIDLPKDIQTASGPAEYPDKVEIRGYRVNDTVHVGQLKRAYKMLKSAKKPLILAGGGINVARANENLRRFVEAENVPVVTTIMGKGAIPTTHPLYVGNCGMHGKYAANKAVSECDLLFSIGTRFNDRITGDLNEFAPKAKIVHIDVDTASISRNVVVDVPIVADANVALDKLNEWAEPIKTAEWQKQIKAWDEENPLGMRRDKGMTPQMIMELSLIHI
;
A
#
# COMPACT_ATOMS: atom_id res chain seq x y z
N MET A 1 22.16 -16.56 26.08
CA MET A 1 23.24 -15.57 25.93
C MET A 1 22.61 -14.20 25.90
N ASP A 2 23.08 -13.24 26.67
CA ASP A 2 22.55 -11.88 26.65
C ASP A 2 23.33 -11.03 25.66
N ILE A 3 22.61 -10.17 24.95
CA ILE A 3 23.17 -9.18 24.02
C ILE A 3 22.55 -7.80 24.25
N THR A 4 23.24 -6.75 23.82
CA THR A 4 22.70 -5.39 23.92
C THR A 4 21.49 -5.20 23.00
N GLY A 5 20.65 -4.19 23.29
CA GLY A 5 19.50 -3.84 22.47
C GLY A 5 19.88 -3.51 21.04
N ARG A 6 20.98 -2.79 20.81
CA ARG A 6 21.51 -2.47 19.48
C ARG A 6 21.88 -3.72 18.67
N LYS A 7 22.48 -4.73 19.32
CA LYS A 7 22.78 -6.03 18.67
C LYS A 7 21.52 -6.80 18.32
N LEU A 8 20.52 -6.81 19.23
CA LEU A 8 19.25 -7.44 18.93
C LEU A 8 18.50 -6.71 17.81
N PHE A 9 18.59 -5.38 17.74
CA PHE A 9 18.01 -4.60 16.65
C PHE A 9 18.54 -5.05 15.28
N VAL A 10 19.86 -5.10 15.09
CA VAL A 10 20.45 -5.55 13.82
C VAL A 10 20.07 -6.99 13.52
N LYS A 11 20.21 -7.90 14.51
CA LYS A 11 19.79 -9.30 14.37
C LYS A 11 18.33 -9.41 13.94
N ALA A 12 17.42 -8.64 14.54
CA ALA A 12 16.01 -8.66 14.21
C ALA A 12 15.73 -8.19 12.76
N LEU A 13 16.46 -7.19 12.29
CA LEU A 13 16.36 -6.75 10.90
C LEU A 13 16.83 -7.84 9.92
N GLU A 14 17.94 -8.52 10.24
CA GLU A 14 18.44 -9.64 9.44
C GLU A 14 17.44 -10.81 9.38
N GLU A 15 16.84 -11.18 10.52
CA GLU A 15 15.80 -12.22 10.61
C GLU A 15 14.49 -11.85 9.87
N GLU A 16 14.19 -10.56 9.70
CA GLU A 16 13.07 -10.08 8.88
C GLU A 16 13.43 -9.95 7.39
N GLY A 17 14.67 -10.26 7.01
CA GLY A 17 15.15 -10.19 5.62
C GLY A 17 15.33 -8.77 5.11
N VAL A 18 15.62 -7.83 6.01
CA VAL A 18 15.92 -6.43 5.66
C VAL A 18 17.30 -6.38 5.02
N ASP A 19 17.39 -5.95 3.78
CA ASP A 19 18.63 -5.75 3.04
C ASP A 19 19.00 -4.27 2.88
N THR A 20 18.05 -3.37 3.14
CA THR A 20 18.22 -1.92 2.99
C THR A 20 17.49 -1.18 4.10
N ILE A 21 18.18 -0.24 4.75
CA ILE A 21 17.62 0.68 5.73
C ILE A 21 17.88 2.12 5.30
N PHE A 22 16.85 2.96 5.36
CA PHE A 22 16.93 4.39 5.12
C PHE A 22 17.09 5.08 6.47
N ALA A 23 18.24 5.72 6.71
CA ALA A 23 18.57 6.17 8.04
C ALA A 23 19.26 7.52 8.07
N TYR A 24 18.90 8.37 9.05
CA TYR A 24 19.56 9.65 9.30
C TYR A 24 20.11 9.69 10.75
N PRO A 25 21.42 9.93 10.93
CA PRO A 25 22.06 9.86 12.23
C PRO A 25 21.66 11.01 13.15
N GLY A 26 21.78 10.77 14.46
CA GLY A 26 21.62 11.78 15.50
C GLY A 26 21.88 11.20 16.89
N GLY A 27 21.89 12.05 17.89
CA GLY A 27 22.40 11.72 19.24
C GLY A 27 21.79 10.50 19.90
N THR A 28 20.49 10.26 19.72
CA THR A 28 19.80 9.13 20.39
C THR A 28 19.91 7.81 19.63
N VAL A 29 20.49 7.77 18.43
CA VAL A 29 20.60 6.56 17.61
C VAL A 29 22.04 6.19 17.23
N THR A 30 23.04 6.90 17.76
CA THR A 30 24.46 6.63 17.49
C THR A 30 24.86 5.19 17.77
N ASP A 31 24.32 4.58 18.83
CA ASP A 31 24.62 3.20 19.21
C ASP A 31 24.06 2.19 18.17
N LEU A 32 22.92 2.49 17.54
CA LEU A 32 22.36 1.68 16.48
C LEU A 32 23.17 1.81 15.18
N PHE A 33 23.61 3.02 14.84
CA PHE A 33 24.49 3.25 13.70
C PHE A 33 25.85 2.55 13.87
N ASP A 34 26.43 2.58 15.07
CA ASP A 34 27.67 1.85 15.37
C ASP A 34 27.51 0.34 15.17
N GLU A 35 26.35 -0.22 15.48
CA GLU A 35 26.11 -1.64 15.25
C GLU A 35 25.77 -1.96 13.80
N LEU A 36 25.01 -1.11 13.08
CA LEU A 36 24.76 -1.24 11.64
C LEU A 36 26.06 -1.17 10.84
N TYR A 37 27.02 -0.35 11.24
CA TYR A 37 28.33 -0.24 10.58
C TYR A 37 29.14 -1.55 10.64
N LYS A 38 28.85 -2.43 11.60
CA LYS A 38 29.56 -3.71 11.79
C LYS A 38 29.01 -4.84 10.94
N THR A 39 27.83 -4.68 10.34
CA THR A 39 27.24 -5.67 9.45
C THR A 39 27.45 -5.29 7.99
N ASN A 40 27.59 -6.31 7.13
CA ASN A 40 27.63 -6.15 5.67
C ASN A 40 26.34 -6.65 5.01
N SER A 41 25.36 -7.11 5.80
CA SER A 41 24.11 -7.69 5.31
C SER A 41 23.04 -6.64 4.99
N ILE A 42 23.17 -5.43 5.54
CA ILE A 42 22.18 -4.36 5.42
C ILE A 42 22.83 -3.14 4.76
N ASN A 43 22.31 -2.73 3.62
CA ASN A 43 22.73 -1.51 2.94
C ASN A 43 22.11 -0.29 3.62
N LEU A 44 22.92 0.66 4.05
CA LEU A 44 22.48 1.91 4.68
C LEU A 44 22.43 3.02 3.65
N VAL A 45 21.22 3.54 3.40
CA VAL A 45 21.00 4.73 2.54
C VAL A 45 20.85 5.96 3.43
N LEU A 46 21.66 6.98 3.17
CA LEU A 46 21.66 8.24 3.92
C LEU A 46 21.06 9.37 3.06
N PRO A 47 19.75 9.65 3.19
CA PRO A 47 19.11 10.81 2.57
C PRO A 47 19.53 12.13 3.22
N ARG A 48 19.09 13.26 2.66
CA ARG A 48 19.43 14.57 3.20
C ARG A 48 18.39 15.16 4.17
N HIS A 49 17.24 14.51 4.29
CA HIS A 49 16.13 14.95 5.15
C HIS A 49 15.25 13.77 5.50
N GLU A 50 14.74 13.71 6.74
CA GLU A 50 13.97 12.56 7.23
C GLU A 50 12.64 12.38 6.50
N GLN A 51 12.00 13.44 6.01
CA GLN A 51 10.81 13.31 5.17
C GLN A 51 11.14 12.58 3.87
N GLY A 52 12.22 13.00 3.18
CA GLY A 52 12.70 12.33 1.97
C GLY A 52 13.05 10.86 2.23
N LEU A 53 13.64 10.58 3.39
CA LEU A 53 13.97 9.24 3.87
C LEU A 53 12.74 8.32 3.91
N ILE A 54 11.61 8.78 4.44
CA ILE A 54 10.38 7.98 4.44
C ILE A 54 9.88 7.74 3.01
N HIS A 55 9.86 8.77 2.16
CA HIS A 55 9.43 8.61 0.76
C HIS A 55 10.35 7.69 -0.06
N GLU A 56 11.66 7.66 0.22
CA GLU A 56 12.57 6.68 -0.37
C GLU A 56 12.22 5.25 0.08
N ALA A 57 11.93 5.05 1.37
CA ALA A 57 11.48 3.76 1.90
C ALA A 57 10.13 3.32 1.32
N GLU A 58 9.22 4.27 1.06
CA GLU A 58 7.96 3.98 0.35
C GLU A 58 8.21 3.52 -1.08
N GLY A 59 9.05 4.24 -1.81
CA GLY A 59 9.45 3.86 -3.17
C GLY A 59 10.07 2.47 -3.21
N TYR A 60 10.94 2.17 -2.25
CA TYR A 60 11.52 0.84 -2.07
C TYR A 60 10.46 -0.23 -1.82
N ALA A 61 9.53 0.01 -0.88
CA ALA A 61 8.47 -0.93 -0.56
C ALA A 61 7.53 -1.18 -1.75
N LYS A 62 7.12 -0.12 -2.45
CA LYS A 62 6.26 -0.20 -3.65
C LYS A 62 6.93 -0.98 -4.78
N SER A 63 8.23 -0.77 -5.03
CA SER A 63 8.96 -1.39 -6.13
C SER A 63 9.37 -2.84 -5.86
N THR A 64 9.78 -3.14 -4.63
CA THR A 64 10.27 -4.49 -4.25
C THR A 64 9.19 -5.37 -3.63
N GLY A 65 8.14 -4.76 -3.03
CA GLY A 65 7.13 -5.41 -2.21
C GLY A 65 7.65 -5.90 -0.87
N LYS A 66 8.84 -5.44 -0.44
CA LYS A 66 9.37 -5.64 0.90
C LYS A 66 8.85 -4.56 1.85
N VAL A 67 9.05 -4.75 3.15
CA VAL A 67 8.77 -3.68 4.12
C VAL A 67 9.87 -2.64 4.04
N GLY A 68 9.51 -1.36 3.88
CA GLY A 68 10.46 -0.26 3.98
C GLY A 68 10.88 -0.05 5.45
N VAL A 69 12.17 0.13 5.70
CA VAL A 69 12.68 0.30 7.07
C VAL A 69 13.40 1.63 7.20
N CYS A 70 13.02 2.39 8.23
CA CYS A 70 13.53 3.72 8.49
C CYS A 70 14.11 3.82 9.90
N LEU A 71 15.18 4.63 10.06
CA LEU A 71 15.77 4.93 11.37
C LEU A 71 16.14 6.41 11.44
N VAL A 72 15.59 7.11 12.43
CA VAL A 72 15.85 8.54 12.68
C VAL A 72 16.07 8.81 14.16
N THR A 73 16.68 9.96 14.48
CA THR A 73 16.86 10.41 15.87
C THR A 73 15.57 10.94 16.48
N SER A 74 15.59 11.25 17.77
CA SER A 74 14.48 11.86 18.52
C SER A 74 14.17 13.30 18.08
N GLY A 75 13.12 13.88 18.63
CA GLY A 75 12.76 15.27 18.46
C GLY A 75 12.54 15.63 16.98
N PRO A 76 13.32 16.58 16.42
CA PRO A 76 13.14 17.04 15.05
C PRO A 76 13.30 15.92 14.02
N GLY A 77 14.20 14.94 14.24
CA GLY A 77 14.33 13.80 13.34
C GLY A 77 13.06 12.95 13.28
N ALA A 78 12.47 12.67 14.43
CA ALA A 78 11.22 11.93 14.53
C ALA A 78 10.03 12.73 13.93
N THR A 79 9.88 14.01 14.25
CA THR A 79 8.76 14.82 13.75
C THR A 79 8.82 15.08 12.25
N ASN A 80 10.01 15.12 11.64
CA ASN A 80 10.17 15.23 10.19
C ASN A 80 9.66 14.01 9.43
N THR A 81 9.43 12.87 10.08
CA THR A 81 8.87 11.66 9.44
C THR A 81 7.35 11.72 9.26
N VAL A 82 6.65 12.61 9.95
CA VAL A 82 5.18 12.62 10.06
C VAL A 82 4.49 12.69 8.69
N THR A 83 4.95 13.57 7.80
CA THR A 83 4.37 13.70 6.46
C THR A 83 4.50 12.39 5.66
N GLY A 84 5.68 11.78 5.63
CA GLY A 84 5.88 10.52 4.92
C GLY A 84 5.10 9.35 5.56
N LEU A 85 5.03 9.28 6.90
CA LEU A 85 4.20 8.28 7.58
C LEU A 85 2.70 8.44 7.24
N ALA A 86 2.22 9.69 7.14
CA ALA A 86 0.84 9.95 6.72
C ALA A 86 0.60 9.50 5.26
N ASP A 87 1.53 9.77 4.36
CA ASP A 87 1.48 9.32 2.96
C ASP A 87 1.45 7.80 2.87
N ALA A 88 2.39 7.12 3.54
CA ALA A 88 2.43 5.66 3.62
C ALA A 88 1.13 5.05 4.18
N HIS A 89 0.51 5.71 5.17
CA HIS A 89 -0.76 5.27 5.75
C HIS A 89 -1.90 5.34 4.73
N TYR A 90 -2.01 6.46 4.00
CA TYR A 90 -3.06 6.64 2.99
C TYR A 90 -2.83 5.80 1.74
N ASP A 91 -1.59 5.52 1.38
CA ASP A 91 -1.22 4.69 0.24
C ASP A 91 -1.09 3.19 0.57
N ASN A 92 -1.28 2.82 1.84
CA ASN A 92 -1.18 1.45 2.35
C ASN A 92 0.20 0.81 2.08
N VAL A 93 1.26 1.59 2.32
CA VAL A 93 2.64 1.14 2.13
C VAL A 93 3.17 0.51 3.42
N PRO A 94 3.66 -0.73 3.40
CA PRO A 94 4.21 -1.37 4.57
C PRO A 94 5.56 -0.73 4.93
N LEU A 95 5.60 -0.02 6.06
CA LEU A 95 6.81 0.59 6.62
C LEU A 95 6.99 0.24 8.09
N VAL A 96 8.24 0.11 8.54
CA VAL A 96 8.61 0.10 9.96
C VAL A 96 9.60 1.24 10.18
N CYS A 97 9.14 2.26 10.92
CA CYS A 97 9.93 3.43 11.26
C CYS A 97 10.42 3.31 12.71
N PHE A 98 11.72 3.32 12.89
CA PHE A 98 12.36 3.40 14.20
C PHE A 98 12.75 4.85 14.49
N THR A 99 12.31 5.37 15.65
CA THR A 99 12.74 6.66 16.16
C THR A 99 13.59 6.47 17.40
N GLY A 100 14.68 7.17 17.49
CA GLY A 100 15.41 7.25 18.76
C GLY A 100 14.61 8.05 19.79
N GLN A 101 14.84 7.78 21.08
CA GLN A 101 14.23 8.52 22.18
C GLN A 101 15.25 8.74 23.29
N VAL A 102 15.02 9.75 24.11
CA VAL A 102 15.78 9.96 25.35
C VAL A 102 15.64 8.74 26.28
N PRO A 103 16.56 8.50 27.21
CA PRO A 103 16.44 7.41 28.20
C PRO A 103 15.08 7.47 28.92
N LEU A 104 14.51 6.30 29.21
CA LEU A 104 13.20 6.15 29.88
C LEU A 104 12.94 7.07 31.07
N PRO A 105 13.92 7.26 32.00
CA PRO A 105 13.70 8.15 33.15
C PRO A 105 13.58 9.64 32.81
N LEU A 106 13.95 10.04 31.59
CA LEU A 106 13.90 11.43 31.15
C LEU A 106 12.62 11.75 30.35
N ILE A 107 11.86 10.73 29.94
CA ILE A 107 10.61 10.95 29.21
C ILE A 107 9.58 11.66 30.10
N GLY A 108 9.03 12.76 29.59
CA GLY A 108 8.08 13.62 30.32
C GLY A 108 8.75 14.66 31.23
N ASN A 109 10.05 14.88 31.10
CA ASN A 109 10.82 15.85 31.89
C ASN A 109 11.45 16.98 31.03
N ASP A 110 10.85 17.29 29.89
CA ASP A 110 11.34 18.32 28.96
C ASP A 110 12.81 18.14 28.56
N ALA A 111 13.23 16.91 28.38
CA ALA A 111 14.62 16.59 28.00
C ALA A 111 14.94 17.12 26.59
N PHE A 112 16.22 17.41 26.33
CA PHE A 112 16.66 17.90 25.02
C PHE A 112 16.25 16.97 23.88
N GLN A 113 15.53 17.53 22.90
CA GLN A 113 14.98 16.80 21.75
C GLN A 113 14.03 15.64 22.12
N GLU A 114 13.36 15.71 23.26
CA GLU A 114 12.25 14.84 23.60
C GLU A 114 11.00 15.25 22.83
N VAL A 115 10.23 14.28 22.35
CA VAL A 115 8.90 14.48 21.78
C VAL A 115 8.06 13.20 21.93
N ASP A 116 6.78 13.34 22.23
CA ASP A 116 5.82 12.21 22.17
C ASP A 116 5.47 11.87 20.72
N ILE A 117 6.40 11.25 20.04
CA ILE A 117 6.21 10.84 18.64
C ILE A 117 5.12 9.77 18.49
N VAL A 118 4.94 8.91 19.49
CA VAL A 118 3.87 7.90 19.53
C VAL A 118 2.50 8.58 19.55
N GLY A 119 2.33 9.61 20.38
CA GLY A 119 1.09 10.40 20.41
C GLY A 119 0.81 11.12 19.10
N ILE A 120 1.84 11.74 18.51
CA ILE A 120 1.74 12.47 17.23
C ILE A 120 1.35 11.52 16.09
N THR A 121 1.93 10.32 16.02
CA THR A 121 1.76 9.41 14.87
C THR A 121 0.63 8.39 15.02
N ARG A 122 -0.05 8.37 16.16
CA ARG A 122 -1.10 7.38 16.48
C ARG A 122 -2.18 7.26 15.39
N ASN A 123 -2.59 8.38 14.80
CA ASN A 123 -3.66 8.40 13.80
C ASN A 123 -3.19 8.13 12.36
N ILE A 124 -1.88 8.07 12.14
CA ILE A 124 -1.26 7.88 10.82
C ILE A 124 -0.38 6.63 10.76
N THR A 125 -0.51 5.75 11.75
CA THR A 125 0.17 4.45 11.81
C THR A 125 -0.82 3.36 12.17
N LYS A 126 -0.53 2.13 11.76
CA LYS A 126 -1.30 0.95 12.18
C LYS A 126 -1.03 0.59 13.64
N TYR A 127 0.19 0.84 14.09
CA TYR A 127 0.66 0.62 15.45
C TYR A 127 1.83 1.55 15.74
N SER A 128 1.86 2.10 16.94
CA SER A 128 2.98 2.90 17.42
C SER A 128 3.23 2.59 18.89
N VAL A 129 4.50 2.46 19.27
CA VAL A 129 4.87 2.07 20.66
C VAL A 129 6.25 2.58 21.04
N THR A 130 6.39 3.04 22.29
CA THR A 130 7.71 3.24 22.93
C THR A 130 8.11 1.95 23.65
N VAL A 131 9.28 1.42 23.35
CA VAL A 131 9.83 0.23 24.02
C VAL A 131 10.22 0.57 25.46
N ARG A 132 9.61 -0.08 26.45
CA ARG A 132 9.83 0.21 27.87
C ARG A 132 10.64 -0.84 28.62
N ASP A 133 10.83 -2.01 28.03
CA ASP A 133 11.62 -3.10 28.61
C ASP A 133 12.46 -3.75 27.50
N ARG A 134 13.75 -3.91 27.77
CA ARG A 134 14.71 -4.51 26.84
C ARG A 134 14.31 -5.94 26.44
N LYS A 135 13.69 -6.70 27.35
CA LYS A 135 13.25 -8.08 27.08
C LYS A 135 12.14 -8.17 26.03
N ASP A 136 11.33 -7.13 25.88
CA ASP A 136 10.21 -7.10 24.93
C ASP A 136 10.64 -6.64 23.50
N LEU A 137 11.87 -6.12 23.35
CA LEU A 137 12.33 -5.52 22.10
C LEU A 137 12.18 -6.46 20.91
N GLY A 138 12.66 -7.71 20.99
CA GLY A 138 12.55 -8.66 19.88
C GLY A 138 11.11 -8.97 19.50
N LYS A 139 10.23 -9.15 20.49
CA LYS A 139 8.80 -9.37 20.25
C LYS A 139 8.13 -8.15 19.61
N ILE A 140 8.45 -6.94 20.08
CA ILE A 140 7.89 -5.69 19.54
C ILE A 140 8.30 -5.50 18.08
N ILE A 141 9.57 -5.74 17.73
CA ILE A 141 10.03 -5.66 16.33
C ILE A 141 9.30 -6.69 15.47
N LYS A 142 9.16 -7.95 15.92
CA LYS A 142 8.41 -8.98 15.18
C LYS A 142 6.95 -8.59 14.95
N MET A 143 6.31 -8.05 15.99
CA MET A 143 4.93 -7.54 15.89
C MET A 143 4.83 -6.41 14.86
N ALA A 144 5.78 -5.48 14.86
CA ALA A 144 5.79 -4.34 13.95
C ALA A 144 5.85 -4.78 12.48
N PHE A 145 6.76 -5.67 12.13
CA PHE A 145 6.85 -6.21 10.77
C PHE A 145 5.60 -7.01 10.38
N HIS A 146 5.07 -7.82 11.30
CA HIS A 146 3.83 -8.56 11.06
C HIS A 146 2.66 -7.61 10.79
N ILE A 147 2.46 -6.59 11.63
CA ILE A 147 1.37 -5.60 11.48
C ILE A 147 1.54 -4.78 10.20
N ALA A 148 2.78 -4.34 9.89
CA ALA A 148 3.04 -3.51 8.73
C ALA A 148 2.61 -4.20 7.41
N ARG A 149 2.89 -5.49 7.24
CA ARG A 149 2.70 -6.23 5.98
C ARG A 149 1.39 -7.01 5.87
N THR A 150 0.63 -7.19 6.96
CA THR A 150 -0.57 -8.05 6.94
C THR A 150 -1.88 -7.27 6.98
N GLY A 151 -2.96 -7.90 6.51
CA GLY A 151 -4.26 -7.24 6.33
C GLY A 151 -4.14 -6.09 5.32
N LYS A 152 -4.71 -4.93 5.65
CA LYS A 152 -4.41 -3.69 4.92
C LYS A 152 -3.02 -3.22 5.33
N PRO A 153 -2.00 -3.24 4.47
CA PRO A 153 -0.65 -2.82 4.84
C PRO A 153 -0.57 -1.35 5.27
N GLY A 154 0.48 -0.98 5.95
CA GLY A 154 0.67 0.41 6.37
C GLY A 154 1.83 0.59 7.36
N PRO A 155 2.16 1.83 7.73
CA PRO A 155 3.29 2.15 8.57
C PRO A 155 3.08 1.75 10.03
N VAL A 156 4.18 1.36 10.65
CA VAL A 156 4.32 1.11 12.11
C VAL A 156 5.49 1.92 12.61
N LEU A 157 5.37 2.49 13.82
CA LEU A 157 6.44 3.23 14.45
C LEU A 157 6.88 2.55 15.76
N ILE A 158 8.18 2.37 15.92
CA ILE A 158 8.81 1.91 17.17
C ILE A 158 9.71 3.03 17.70
N ASP A 159 9.34 3.61 18.83
CA ASP A 159 10.13 4.60 19.52
C ASP A 159 11.07 3.87 20.50
N LEU A 160 12.40 4.06 20.33
CA LEU A 160 13.43 3.22 20.94
C LEU A 160 14.34 4.05 21.85
N PRO A 161 14.07 4.07 23.18
CA PRO A 161 14.86 4.80 24.15
C PRO A 161 16.33 4.36 24.18
N LYS A 162 17.24 5.31 24.42
CA LYS A 162 18.69 5.08 24.37
C LYS A 162 19.19 4.04 25.39
N ASP A 163 18.62 4.02 26.58
CA ASP A 163 18.92 3.02 27.59
C ASP A 163 18.50 1.60 27.19
N ILE A 164 17.39 1.45 26.47
CA ILE A 164 16.98 0.17 25.88
C ILE A 164 17.98 -0.32 24.83
N GLN A 165 18.54 0.59 24.02
CA GLN A 165 19.53 0.25 22.99
C GLN A 165 20.83 -0.31 23.61
N THR A 166 21.23 0.20 24.76
CA THR A 166 22.48 -0.16 25.43
C THR A 166 22.33 -1.29 26.46
N ALA A 167 21.14 -1.47 27.05
CA ALA A 167 20.88 -2.51 28.04
C ALA A 167 21.09 -3.92 27.45
N SER A 168 21.65 -4.83 28.28
CA SER A 168 21.76 -6.24 27.95
C SER A 168 20.51 -7.00 28.32
N GLY A 169 20.19 -8.02 27.55
CA GLY A 169 19.04 -8.89 27.75
C GLY A 169 19.01 -10.05 26.77
N PRO A 170 17.95 -10.87 26.77
CA PRO A 170 17.86 -12.07 25.94
C PRO A 170 18.14 -11.78 24.46
N ALA A 171 18.91 -12.68 23.81
CA ALA A 171 19.22 -12.62 22.38
C ALA A 171 18.11 -13.23 21.50
N GLU A 172 16.99 -13.60 22.11
CA GLU A 172 15.89 -14.28 21.45
C GLU A 172 15.13 -13.34 20.51
N TYR A 173 14.87 -13.81 19.30
CA TYR A 173 13.96 -13.21 18.33
C TYR A 173 12.90 -14.25 17.97
N PRO A 174 11.61 -13.98 18.18
CA PRO A 174 10.59 -15.01 18.00
C PRO A 174 10.29 -15.27 16.51
N ASP A 175 10.10 -16.52 16.13
CA ASP A 175 9.70 -16.89 14.75
C ASP A 175 8.30 -16.38 14.42
N LYS A 176 7.39 -16.40 15.38
CA LYS A 176 5.98 -16.00 15.23
C LYS A 176 5.53 -15.14 16.42
N VAL A 177 4.52 -14.32 16.17
CA VAL A 177 3.83 -13.55 17.20
C VAL A 177 2.34 -13.76 17.12
N GLU A 178 1.71 -13.89 18.29
CA GLU A 178 0.26 -13.80 18.43
C GLU A 178 -0.10 -12.46 19.04
N ILE A 179 -0.99 -11.73 18.37
CA ILE A 179 -1.40 -10.40 18.78
C ILE A 179 -2.88 -10.45 19.15
N ARG A 180 -3.19 -10.24 20.43
CA ARG A 180 -4.58 -10.25 20.91
C ARG A 180 -5.42 -9.22 20.14
N GLY A 181 -6.51 -9.68 19.54
CA GLY A 181 -7.45 -8.81 18.81
C GLY A 181 -7.01 -8.44 17.39
N TYR A 182 -5.81 -8.84 16.94
CA TYR A 182 -5.37 -8.68 15.56
C TYR A 182 -5.45 -10.02 14.83
N ARG A 183 -6.37 -10.10 13.85
CA ARG A 183 -6.52 -11.29 13.01
C ARG A 183 -6.46 -10.87 11.55
N VAL A 184 -5.61 -11.52 10.80
CA VAL A 184 -5.56 -11.38 9.34
C VAL A 184 -6.69 -12.20 8.74
N ASN A 185 -7.50 -11.57 7.88
CA ASN A 185 -8.53 -12.29 7.15
C ASN A 185 -7.90 -12.87 5.87
N ASP A 186 -7.65 -14.16 5.88
CA ASP A 186 -7.07 -14.95 4.78
C ASP A 186 -8.12 -15.78 4.02
N THR A 187 -9.40 -15.53 4.30
CA THR A 187 -10.52 -16.25 3.70
C THR A 187 -11.48 -15.32 2.97
N VAL A 188 -12.30 -15.88 2.08
CA VAL A 188 -13.36 -15.16 1.39
C VAL A 188 -14.72 -15.79 1.67
N HIS A 189 -15.74 -14.96 1.88
CA HIS A 189 -17.11 -15.47 2.04
C HIS A 189 -17.67 -15.95 0.71
N VAL A 190 -17.60 -17.27 0.48
CA VAL A 190 -17.95 -17.93 -0.80
C VAL A 190 -19.37 -17.59 -1.26
N GLY A 191 -20.34 -17.46 -0.36
CA GLY A 191 -21.72 -17.11 -0.70
C GLY A 191 -21.85 -15.71 -1.31
N GLN A 192 -21.16 -14.72 -0.75
CA GLN A 192 -21.12 -13.36 -1.32
C GLN A 192 -20.37 -13.33 -2.66
N LEU A 193 -19.27 -14.06 -2.74
CA LEU A 193 -18.50 -14.16 -3.98
C LEU A 193 -19.32 -14.80 -5.12
N LYS A 194 -20.09 -15.87 -4.84
CA LYS A 194 -21.03 -16.48 -5.80
C LYS A 194 -22.13 -15.52 -6.22
N ARG A 195 -22.65 -14.71 -5.28
CA ARG A 195 -23.64 -13.68 -5.61
C ARG A 195 -23.06 -12.63 -6.55
N ALA A 196 -21.86 -12.14 -6.27
CA ALA A 196 -21.14 -11.21 -7.15
C ALA A 196 -20.87 -11.81 -8.52
N TYR A 197 -20.40 -13.04 -8.57
CA TYR A 197 -20.14 -13.76 -9.82
C TYR A 197 -21.43 -13.95 -10.65
N LYS A 198 -22.54 -14.31 -10.03
CA LYS A 198 -23.84 -14.39 -10.72
C LYS A 198 -24.28 -13.06 -11.32
N MET A 199 -24.03 -11.95 -10.61
CA MET A 199 -24.30 -10.61 -11.15
C MET A 199 -23.40 -10.31 -12.36
N LEU A 200 -22.13 -10.67 -12.31
CA LEU A 200 -21.20 -10.52 -13.44
C LEU A 200 -21.69 -11.29 -14.67
N LYS A 201 -22.10 -12.54 -14.50
CA LYS A 201 -22.62 -13.39 -15.60
C LYS A 201 -23.91 -12.85 -16.22
N SER A 202 -24.72 -12.10 -15.48
CA SER A 202 -26.00 -11.54 -15.95
C SER A 202 -25.88 -10.12 -16.54
N ALA A 203 -24.74 -9.46 -16.36
CA ALA A 203 -24.53 -8.10 -16.84
C ALA A 203 -24.38 -8.04 -18.36
N LYS A 204 -24.92 -6.97 -18.95
CA LYS A 204 -24.81 -6.69 -20.41
C LYS A 204 -23.62 -5.79 -20.72
N LYS A 205 -23.27 -4.92 -19.79
CA LYS A 205 -22.18 -3.95 -19.88
C LYS A 205 -21.27 -4.04 -18.64
N PRO A 206 -20.71 -5.23 -18.32
CA PRO A 206 -19.86 -5.37 -17.17
C PRO A 206 -18.54 -4.62 -17.34
N LEU A 207 -18.03 -4.05 -16.24
CA LEU A 207 -16.74 -3.37 -16.21
C LEU A 207 -16.01 -3.75 -14.94
N ILE A 208 -14.74 -4.15 -15.07
CA ILE A 208 -13.86 -4.37 -13.91
C ILE A 208 -13.14 -3.06 -13.59
N LEU A 209 -13.15 -2.65 -12.31
CA LEU A 209 -12.35 -1.55 -11.79
C LEU A 209 -11.25 -2.09 -10.90
N ALA A 210 -10.02 -2.06 -11.37
CA ALA A 210 -8.85 -2.50 -10.64
C ALA A 210 -8.18 -1.32 -9.91
N GLY A 211 -8.18 -1.37 -8.58
CA GLY A 211 -7.52 -0.38 -7.72
C GLY A 211 -6.11 -0.78 -7.32
N GLY A 212 -5.47 0.08 -6.49
CA GLY A 212 -4.12 -0.15 -5.96
C GLY A 212 -3.99 -1.42 -5.13
N GLY A 213 -5.09 -1.91 -4.55
CA GLY A 213 -5.12 -3.16 -3.78
C GLY A 213 -4.69 -4.39 -4.59
N ILE A 214 -4.84 -4.38 -5.93
CA ILE A 214 -4.32 -5.43 -6.80
C ILE A 214 -2.79 -5.49 -6.75
N ASN A 215 -2.13 -4.32 -6.86
CA ASN A 215 -0.67 -4.23 -6.81
C ASN A 215 -0.14 -4.58 -5.42
N VAL A 216 -0.80 -4.08 -4.38
CA VAL A 216 -0.44 -4.36 -2.97
C VAL A 216 -0.57 -5.85 -2.64
N ALA A 217 -1.64 -6.51 -3.08
CA ALA A 217 -1.85 -7.95 -2.89
C ALA A 217 -1.04 -8.81 -3.88
N ARG A 218 -0.32 -8.20 -4.83
CA ARG A 218 0.38 -8.90 -5.93
C ARG A 218 -0.55 -9.83 -6.72
N ALA A 219 -1.79 -9.41 -6.90
CA ALA A 219 -2.84 -10.17 -7.56
C ALA A 219 -2.91 -9.93 -9.09
N ASN A 220 -1.87 -9.32 -9.67
CA ASN A 220 -1.81 -8.91 -11.08
C ASN A 220 -2.07 -10.08 -12.04
N GLU A 221 -1.40 -11.21 -11.83
CA GLU A 221 -1.55 -12.40 -12.68
C GLU A 221 -2.95 -13.03 -12.53
N ASN A 222 -3.48 -13.08 -11.31
CA ASN A 222 -4.83 -13.59 -11.06
C ASN A 222 -5.89 -12.66 -11.65
N LEU A 223 -5.69 -11.35 -11.61
CA LEU A 223 -6.57 -10.39 -12.29
C LEU A 223 -6.53 -10.60 -13.81
N ARG A 224 -5.34 -10.74 -14.41
CA ARG A 224 -5.18 -10.95 -15.85
C ARG A 224 -5.91 -12.21 -16.30
N ARG A 225 -5.71 -13.34 -15.61
CA ARG A 225 -6.41 -14.60 -15.90
C ARG A 225 -7.91 -14.43 -15.81
N PHE A 226 -8.42 -13.73 -14.79
CA PHE A 226 -9.85 -13.50 -14.62
C PHE A 226 -10.42 -12.63 -15.75
N VAL A 227 -9.76 -11.53 -16.10
CA VAL A 227 -10.16 -10.63 -17.19
C VAL A 227 -10.22 -11.36 -18.54
N GLU A 228 -9.18 -12.16 -18.84
CA GLU A 228 -9.09 -12.95 -20.07
C GLU A 228 -10.18 -14.03 -20.14
N ALA A 229 -10.33 -14.79 -19.05
CA ALA A 229 -11.31 -15.90 -19.00
C ALA A 229 -12.76 -15.41 -19.09
N GLU A 230 -13.09 -14.30 -18.43
CA GLU A 230 -14.43 -13.69 -18.47
C GLU A 230 -14.66 -12.85 -19.73
N ASN A 231 -13.61 -12.43 -20.44
CA ASN A 231 -13.63 -11.51 -21.58
C ASN A 231 -14.31 -10.16 -21.24
N VAL A 232 -14.00 -9.58 -20.08
CA VAL A 232 -14.60 -8.35 -19.56
C VAL A 232 -13.61 -7.20 -19.63
N PRO A 233 -14.00 -6.01 -20.17
CA PRO A 233 -13.14 -4.84 -20.18
C PRO A 233 -12.78 -4.36 -18.76
N VAL A 234 -11.56 -3.83 -18.62
CA VAL A 234 -11.00 -3.39 -17.35
C VAL A 234 -10.49 -1.95 -17.41
N VAL A 235 -10.84 -1.17 -16.41
CA VAL A 235 -10.28 0.16 -16.13
C VAL A 235 -9.48 0.12 -14.84
N THR A 236 -8.52 1.02 -14.70
CA THR A 236 -7.73 1.11 -13.46
C THR A 236 -7.88 2.47 -12.81
N THR A 237 -7.72 2.52 -11.48
CA THR A 237 -7.39 3.78 -10.79
C THR A 237 -5.94 4.15 -11.08
N ILE A 238 -5.50 5.36 -10.72
CA ILE A 238 -4.08 5.74 -10.85
C ILE A 238 -3.18 4.81 -10.03
N MET A 239 -3.60 4.41 -8.82
CA MET A 239 -2.86 3.47 -7.97
C MET A 239 -2.97 2.01 -8.48
N GLY A 240 -3.98 1.72 -9.28
CA GLY A 240 -4.16 0.42 -9.96
C GLY A 240 -3.37 0.31 -11.26
N LYS A 241 -2.69 1.37 -11.70
CA LYS A 241 -1.87 1.32 -12.91
C LYS A 241 -0.78 0.26 -12.75
N GLY A 242 -0.58 -0.57 -13.78
CA GLY A 242 0.29 -1.74 -13.71
C GLY A 242 -0.41 -3.02 -13.23
N ALA A 243 -1.66 -2.96 -12.74
CA ALA A 243 -2.44 -4.17 -12.38
C ALA A 243 -2.68 -5.10 -13.58
N ILE A 244 -2.71 -4.54 -14.78
CA ILE A 244 -2.76 -5.25 -16.06
C ILE A 244 -1.89 -4.48 -17.07
N PRO A 245 -1.22 -5.13 -18.04
CA PRO A 245 -0.43 -4.45 -19.06
C PRO A 245 -1.28 -3.44 -19.86
N THR A 246 -0.73 -2.25 -20.11
CA THR A 246 -1.45 -1.20 -20.87
C THR A 246 -1.70 -1.56 -22.33
N THR A 247 -1.00 -2.53 -22.86
CA THR A 247 -1.17 -3.11 -24.21
C THR A 247 -2.21 -4.23 -24.27
N HIS A 248 -2.78 -4.61 -23.10
CA HIS A 248 -3.76 -5.70 -23.05
C HIS A 248 -5.05 -5.30 -23.80
N PRO A 249 -5.62 -6.16 -24.67
CA PRO A 249 -6.76 -5.80 -25.53
C PRO A 249 -8.04 -5.41 -24.76
N LEU A 250 -8.21 -5.91 -23.53
CA LEU A 250 -9.35 -5.58 -22.66
C LEU A 250 -9.09 -4.37 -21.74
N TYR A 251 -7.87 -3.80 -21.75
CA TYR A 251 -7.56 -2.62 -20.98
C TYR A 251 -8.06 -1.35 -21.65
N VAL A 252 -8.98 -0.65 -21.01
CA VAL A 252 -9.58 0.58 -21.53
C VAL A 252 -8.74 1.81 -21.19
N GLY A 253 -8.18 1.86 -20.00
CA GLY A 253 -7.38 2.99 -19.54
C GLY A 253 -7.59 3.30 -18.04
N ASN A 254 -6.95 4.36 -17.58
CA ASN A 254 -7.24 4.93 -16.26
C ASN A 254 -8.58 5.65 -16.26
N CYS A 255 -9.34 5.52 -15.17
CA CYS A 255 -10.52 6.33 -14.90
C CYS A 255 -10.24 7.40 -13.82
N GLY A 256 -11.17 8.32 -13.64
CA GLY A 256 -11.10 9.42 -12.69
C GLY A 256 -10.72 10.76 -13.32
N MET A 257 -10.35 11.74 -12.48
CA MET A 257 -10.12 13.14 -12.89
C MET A 257 -9.10 13.28 -14.05
N HIS A 258 -8.04 12.48 -14.04
CA HIS A 258 -7.01 12.45 -15.08
C HIS A 258 -7.13 11.20 -15.96
N GLY A 259 -8.32 10.62 -15.99
CA GLY A 259 -8.60 9.40 -16.74
C GLY A 259 -8.83 9.63 -18.23
N LYS A 260 -8.77 8.55 -18.99
CA LYS A 260 -9.11 8.51 -20.41
C LYS A 260 -10.61 8.72 -20.57
N TYR A 261 -11.03 9.45 -21.63
CA TYR A 261 -12.46 9.68 -21.91
C TYR A 261 -13.25 8.37 -22.00
N ALA A 262 -12.75 7.40 -22.78
CA ALA A 262 -13.39 6.10 -22.93
C ALA A 262 -13.52 5.34 -21.60
N ALA A 263 -12.51 5.42 -20.71
CA ALA A 263 -12.55 4.79 -19.40
C ALA A 263 -13.61 5.42 -18.48
N ASN A 264 -13.68 6.75 -18.43
CA ASN A 264 -14.69 7.46 -17.65
C ASN A 264 -16.10 7.21 -18.20
N LYS A 265 -16.24 7.21 -19.52
CA LYS A 265 -17.51 6.93 -20.20
C LYS A 265 -17.96 5.48 -19.95
N ALA A 266 -17.02 4.52 -19.93
CA ALA A 266 -17.31 3.14 -19.60
C ALA A 266 -17.81 2.99 -18.15
N VAL A 267 -17.23 3.71 -17.20
CA VAL A 267 -17.71 3.74 -15.81
C VAL A 267 -19.13 4.30 -15.72
N SER A 268 -19.44 5.39 -16.43
CA SER A 268 -20.78 6.01 -16.41
C SER A 268 -21.85 5.16 -17.08
N GLU A 269 -21.51 4.33 -18.08
CA GLU A 269 -22.45 3.59 -18.92
C GLU A 269 -22.54 2.09 -18.59
N CYS A 270 -21.65 1.56 -17.73
CA CYS A 270 -21.73 0.16 -17.30
C CYS A 270 -23.01 -0.13 -16.51
N ASP A 271 -23.49 -1.36 -16.57
CA ASP A 271 -24.60 -1.86 -15.74
C ASP A 271 -24.15 -2.66 -14.53
N LEU A 272 -22.85 -3.04 -14.52
CA LEU A 272 -22.16 -3.63 -13.37
C LEU A 272 -20.74 -3.11 -13.29
N LEU A 273 -20.39 -2.51 -12.15
CA LEU A 273 -19.02 -2.15 -11.78
C LEU A 273 -18.46 -3.16 -10.79
N PHE A 274 -17.56 -4.02 -11.25
CA PHE A 274 -16.92 -5.05 -10.45
C PHE A 274 -15.58 -4.50 -9.93
N SER A 275 -15.60 -3.94 -8.73
CA SER A 275 -14.47 -3.21 -8.17
C SER A 275 -13.62 -4.08 -7.24
N ILE A 276 -12.29 -4.03 -7.40
CA ILE A 276 -11.33 -4.81 -6.63
C ILE A 276 -10.21 -3.89 -6.12
N GLY A 277 -10.06 -3.78 -4.79
CA GLY A 277 -8.97 -3.05 -4.15
C GLY A 277 -8.95 -1.54 -4.41
N THR A 278 -10.12 -0.89 -4.43
CA THR A 278 -10.24 0.57 -4.53
C THR A 278 -11.12 1.14 -3.43
N ARG A 279 -10.74 2.25 -2.86
CA ARG A 279 -11.49 2.94 -1.80
C ARG A 279 -12.45 4.03 -2.29
N PHE A 280 -12.65 4.15 -3.60
CA PHE A 280 -13.55 5.14 -4.22
C PHE A 280 -13.36 6.56 -3.70
N ASN A 281 -12.13 7.08 -3.77
CA ASN A 281 -11.86 8.46 -3.38
C ASN A 281 -12.43 9.46 -4.41
N ASP A 282 -12.48 10.73 -4.02
CA ASP A 282 -13.02 11.83 -4.83
C ASP A 282 -12.35 12.00 -6.21
N ARG A 283 -11.07 11.63 -6.33
CA ARG A 283 -10.32 11.67 -7.61
C ARG A 283 -10.82 10.65 -8.63
N ILE A 284 -11.48 9.58 -8.16
CA ILE A 284 -12.08 8.53 -8.99
C ILE A 284 -13.56 8.80 -9.20
N THR A 285 -14.28 9.17 -8.13
CA THR A 285 -15.74 9.30 -8.18
C THR A 285 -16.20 10.65 -8.74
N GLY A 286 -15.48 11.73 -8.46
CA GLY A 286 -16.02 13.06 -8.69
C GLY A 286 -17.31 13.27 -7.90
N ASP A 287 -18.38 13.74 -8.55
CA ASP A 287 -19.71 13.80 -7.95
C ASP A 287 -20.27 12.39 -7.73
N LEU A 288 -20.55 12.07 -6.49
CA LEU A 288 -21.04 10.73 -6.09
C LEU A 288 -22.41 10.40 -6.71
N ASN A 289 -23.24 11.40 -7.00
CA ASN A 289 -24.54 11.19 -7.61
C ASN A 289 -24.44 10.79 -9.10
N GLU A 290 -23.35 11.19 -9.74
CA GLU A 290 -23.08 10.94 -11.15
C GLU A 290 -22.09 9.76 -11.36
N PHE A 291 -21.53 9.21 -10.29
CA PHE A 291 -20.59 8.09 -10.39
C PHE A 291 -21.30 6.77 -10.64
N ALA A 292 -21.05 6.19 -11.83
CA ALA A 292 -21.61 4.90 -12.24
C ALA A 292 -23.14 4.79 -12.00
N PRO A 293 -23.95 5.79 -12.44
CA PRO A 293 -25.35 5.96 -11.99
C PRO A 293 -26.28 4.82 -12.45
N LYS A 294 -25.84 4.03 -13.42
CA LYS A 294 -26.61 2.90 -14.00
C LYS A 294 -26.16 1.55 -13.46
N ALA A 295 -25.04 1.51 -12.74
CA ALA A 295 -24.38 0.27 -12.36
C ALA A 295 -24.85 -0.25 -10.99
N LYS A 296 -24.96 -1.56 -10.88
CA LYS A 296 -24.80 -2.23 -9.60
C LYS A 296 -23.31 -2.32 -9.27
N ILE A 297 -22.97 -2.24 -7.98
CA ILE A 297 -21.58 -2.18 -7.55
C ILE A 297 -21.24 -3.39 -6.68
N VAL A 298 -20.28 -4.19 -7.15
CA VAL A 298 -19.57 -5.20 -6.37
C VAL A 298 -18.27 -4.57 -5.86
N HIS A 299 -17.96 -4.74 -4.59
CA HIS A 299 -16.74 -4.22 -4.00
C HIS A 299 -16.00 -5.29 -3.20
N ILE A 300 -14.82 -5.65 -3.70
CA ILE A 300 -13.86 -6.53 -3.02
C ILE A 300 -12.77 -5.66 -2.43
N ASP A 301 -12.63 -5.64 -1.11
CA ASP A 301 -11.58 -4.91 -0.41
C ASP A 301 -11.20 -5.65 0.88
N VAL A 302 -9.94 -5.56 1.29
CA VAL A 302 -9.45 -6.15 2.55
C VAL A 302 -9.88 -5.35 3.77
N ASP A 303 -10.18 -4.06 3.58
CA ASP A 303 -10.54 -3.12 4.64
C ASP A 303 -12.05 -2.97 4.77
N THR A 304 -12.61 -3.48 5.86
CA THR A 304 -14.04 -3.33 6.19
C THR A 304 -14.50 -1.88 6.25
N ALA A 305 -13.61 -0.94 6.65
CA ALA A 305 -13.94 0.47 6.76
C ALA A 305 -14.03 1.17 5.39
N SER A 306 -13.49 0.58 4.33
CA SER A 306 -13.59 1.08 2.95
C SER A 306 -14.91 0.70 2.28
N ILE A 307 -15.55 -0.39 2.73
CA ILE A 307 -16.80 -0.90 2.15
C ILE A 307 -17.96 0.08 2.42
N SER A 308 -18.64 0.50 1.35
CA SER A 308 -19.78 1.44 1.39
C SER A 308 -19.48 2.78 2.08
N ARG A 309 -18.22 3.17 2.18
CA ARG A 309 -17.82 4.43 2.81
C ARG A 309 -18.20 5.64 1.97
N ASN A 310 -17.89 5.61 0.68
CA ASN A 310 -18.13 6.72 -0.25
C ASN A 310 -19.21 6.37 -1.28
N VAL A 311 -19.24 5.13 -1.75
CA VAL A 311 -20.19 4.64 -2.76
C VAL A 311 -20.99 3.49 -2.16
N VAL A 312 -22.32 3.52 -2.32
CA VAL A 312 -23.20 2.45 -1.86
C VAL A 312 -22.93 1.18 -2.67
N VAL A 313 -22.72 0.06 -1.99
CA VAL A 313 -22.31 -1.21 -2.60
C VAL A 313 -23.45 -2.23 -2.52
N ASP A 314 -23.80 -2.87 -3.66
CA ASP A 314 -24.82 -3.93 -3.71
C ASP A 314 -24.33 -5.27 -3.16
N VAL A 315 -23.05 -5.59 -3.40
CA VAL A 315 -22.42 -6.81 -2.90
C VAL A 315 -21.05 -6.50 -2.30
N PRO A 316 -20.96 -6.38 -0.96
CA PRO A 316 -19.69 -6.22 -0.26
C PRO A 316 -18.97 -7.56 -0.10
N ILE A 317 -17.66 -7.59 -0.32
CA ILE A 317 -16.81 -8.76 -0.11
C ILE A 317 -15.54 -8.31 0.60
N VAL A 318 -15.42 -8.69 1.86
CA VAL A 318 -14.20 -8.43 2.64
C VAL A 318 -13.25 -9.58 2.44
N ALA A 319 -12.20 -9.36 1.63
CA ALA A 319 -11.18 -10.35 1.34
C ALA A 319 -9.91 -9.70 0.76
N ASP A 320 -8.80 -10.40 0.88
CA ASP A 320 -7.62 -10.13 0.07
C ASP A 320 -7.94 -10.32 -1.43
N ALA A 321 -7.43 -9.43 -2.28
CA ALA A 321 -7.72 -9.46 -3.71
C ALA A 321 -7.23 -10.76 -4.38
N ASN A 322 -6.09 -11.27 -3.96
CA ASN A 322 -5.51 -12.50 -4.50
C ASN A 322 -6.37 -13.72 -4.15
N VAL A 323 -6.79 -13.83 -2.87
CA VAL A 323 -7.66 -14.90 -2.39
C VAL A 323 -9.03 -14.88 -3.10
N ALA A 324 -9.59 -13.70 -3.29
CA ALA A 324 -10.88 -13.56 -3.99
C ALA A 324 -10.78 -13.92 -5.48
N LEU A 325 -9.73 -13.45 -6.16
CA LEU A 325 -9.49 -13.73 -7.58
C LEU A 325 -9.13 -15.18 -7.85
N ASP A 326 -8.35 -15.84 -6.97
CA ASP A 326 -8.09 -17.27 -7.07
C ASP A 326 -9.39 -18.06 -7.10
N LYS A 327 -10.30 -17.73 -6.20
CA LYS A 327 -11.60 -18.40 -6.13
C LYS A 327 -12.51 -18.08 -7.31
N LEU A 328 -12.50 -16.85 -7.80
CA LEU A 328 -13.24 -16.45 -9.00
C LEU A 328 -12.72 -17.16 -10.26
N ASN A 329 -11.41 -17.32 -10.37
CA ASN A 329 -10.78 -18.00 -11.50
C ASN A 329 -11.15 -19.49 -11.60
N GLU A 330 -11.54 -20.14 -10.49
CA GLU A 330 -12.08 -21.52 -10.53
C GLU A 330 -13.43 -21.63 -11.29
N TRP A 331 -14.19 -20.53 -11.34
CA TRP A 331 -15.54 -20.50 -11.93
C TRP A 331 -15.57 -19.75 -13.26
N ALA A 332 -14.47 -19.12 -13.64
CA ALA A 332 -14.42 -18.18 -14.76
C ALA A 332 -14.79 -18.85 -16.10
N GLU A 333 -15.74 -18.26 -16.81
CA GLU A 333 -16.21 -18.66 -18.11
C GLU A 333 -16.54 -17.41 -18.96
N PRO A 334 -16.33 -17.42 -20.30
CA PRO A 334 -16.47 -16.24 -21.13
C PRO A 334 -17.89 -15.62 -21.10
N ILE A 335 -17.95 -14.31 -21.03
CA ILE A 335 -19.16 -13.49 -21.15
C ILE A 335 -19.22 -12.88 -22.56
N LYS A 336 -20.43 -12.73 -23.09
CA LYS A 336 -20.65 -12.07 -24.38
C LYS A 336 -20.61 -10.56 -24.21
N THR A 337 -19.45 -9.95 -24.39
CA THR A 337 -19.21 -8.50 -24.23
C THR A 337 -18.80 -7.79 -25.52
N ALA A 338 -18.86 -8.46 -26.68
CA ALA A 338 -18.35 -7.93 -27.97
C ALA A 338 -18.96 -6.56 -28.34
N GLU A 339 -20.28 -6.39 -28.23
CA GLU A 339 -20.93 -5.11 -28.54
C GLU A 339 -20.53 -4.01 -27.54
N TRP A 340 -20.35 -4.37 -26.27
CA TRP A 340 -19.89 -3.45 -25.24
C TRP A 340 -18.44 -3.01 -25.49
N GLN A 341 -17.57 -3.93 -25.81
CA GLN A 341 -16.17 -3.64 -26.17
C GLN A 341 -16.09 -2.76 -27.43
N LYS A 342 -16.92 -3.04 -28.45
CA LYS A 342 -17.01 -2.22 -29.67
C LYS A 342 -17.44 -0.79 -29.35
N GLN A 343 -18.40 -0.61 -28.45
CA GLN A 343 -18.85 0.71 -28.01
C GLN A 343 -17.73 1.48 -27.27
N ILE A 344 -17.01 0.82 -26.37
CA ILE A 344 -15.87 1.43 -25.66
C ILE A 344 -14.78 1.85 -26.65
N LYS A 345 -14.47 0.98 -27.61
CA LYS A 345 -13.46 1.27 -28.65
C LYS A 345 -13.86 2.47 -29.50
N ALA A 346 -15.13 2.60 -29.89
CA ALA A 346 -15.61 3.77 -30.62
C ALA A 346 -15.39 5.08 -29.84
N TRP A 347 -15.69 5.11 -28.55
CA TRP A 347 -15.39 6.28 -27.70
C TRP A 347 -13.91 6.61 -27.61
N ASP A 348 -13.03 5.61 -27.64
CA ASP A 348 -11.58 5.79 -27.62
C ASP A 348 -11.06 6.34 -28.96
N GLU A 349 -11.62 5.90 -30.08
CA GLU A 349 -11.31 6.39 -31.43
C GLU A 349 -11.83 7.83 -31.67
N GLU A 350 -13.00 8.16 -31.13
CA GLU A 350 -13.59 9.51 -31.20
C GLU A 350 -12.83 10.53 -30.32
N ASN A 351 -12.24 10.09 -29.20
CA ASN A 351 -11.55 10.94 -28.24
C ASN A 351 -10.17 10.36 -27.86
N PRO A 352 -9.24 10.28 -28.83
CA PRO A 352 -7.93 9.72 -28.55
C PRO A 352 -7.13 10.63 -27.62
N LEU A 353 -6.26 10.03 -26.81
CA LEU A 353 -5.23 10.77 -26.09
C LEU A 353 -4.27 11.37 -27.12
N GLY A 354 -4.47 12.64 -27.44
CA GLY A 354 -3.66 13.36 -28.41
C GLY A 354 -2.71 14.35 -27.76
N MET A 355 -1.51 14.44 -28.30
CA MET A 355 -0.60 15.54 -27.98
C MET A 355 -0.86 16.74 -28.90
N ARG A 356 -1.03 17.92 -28.29
CA ARG A 356 -1.04 19.16 -29.07
C ARG A 356 0.39 19.51 -29.46
N ARG A 357 0.67 19.52 -30.77
CA ARG A 357 1.98 19.85 -31.33
C ARG A 357 2.05 21.25 -31.95
N ASP A 358 0.92 21.98 -31.91
CA ASP A 358 0.73 23.28 -32.53
C ASP A 358 1.20 24.49 -31.69
N LYS A 359 1.57 24.27 -30.44
CA LYS A 359 1.88 25.34 -29.46
C LYS A 359 3.32 25.29 -28.88
N GLY A 360 4.30 24.84 -29.67
CA GLY A 360 5.68 24.69 -29.21
C GLY A 360 5.88 23.47 -28.27
N MET A 361 6.93 23.47 -27.45
CA MET A 361 7.27 22.36 -26.56
C MET A 361 6.25 22.23 -25.43
N THR A 362 5.54 21.10 -25.38
CA THR A 362 4.57 20.78 -24.33
C THR A 362 5.17 19.79 -23.33
N PRO A 363 4.66 19.73 -22.06
CA PRO A 363 5.09 18.71 -21.10
C PRO A 363 4.95 17.27 -21.64
N GLN A 364 3.90 17.00 -22.40
CA GLN A 364 3.68 15.69 -23.04
C GLN A 364 4.78 15.35 -24.05
N MET A 365 5.23 16.33 -24.83
CA MET A 365 6.35 16.14 -25.80
C MET A 365 7.66 15.85 -25.04
N ILE A 366 7.90 16.53 -23.91
CA ILE A 366 9.07 16.26 -23.07
C ILE A 366 9.04 14.83 -22.53
N MET A 367 7.89 14.38 -22.05
CA MET A 367 7.72 13.01 -21.56
C MET A 367 7.92 11.97 -22.68
N GLU A 368 7.39 12.21 -23.87
CA GLU A 368 7.60 11.33 -25.02
C GLU A 368 9.09 11.25 -25.38
N LEU A 369 9.78 12.39 -25.45
CA LEU A 369 11.24 12.44 -25.72
C LEU A 369 12.04 11.75 -24.62
N SER A 370 11.65 11.91 -23.35
CA SER A 370 12.30 11.22 -22.22
C SER A 370 12.18 9.71 -22.33
N LEU A 371 11.00 9.19 -22.68
CA LEU A 371 10.75 7.76 -22.79
C LEU A 371 11.53 7.06 -23.91
N ILE A 372 11.93 7.76 -24.97
CA ILE A 372 12.76 7.16 -26.02
C ILE A 372 14.21 6.92 -25.58
N HIS A 373 14.61 7.48 -24.44
CA HIS A 373 15.96 7.33 -23.88
C HIS A 373 16.03 6.38 -22.68
N ILE A 374 14.87 5.83 -22.23
CA ILE A 374 14.75 4.82 -21.18
C ILE A 374 14.55 3.47 -21.86
#